data_a0c9bc3de2f7679c5631af9f355e7a3e
#
_entry.id   a0c9bc3de2f7679c5631af9f355e7a3e
#
_cell.length_a   1.000
_cell.length_b   1.000
_cell.length_c   1.000
_cell.angle_alpha   90.00
_cell.angle_beta   90.00
_cell.angle_gamma   90.00
#
_symmetry.space_group_name_H-M   'P 1'
#
loop_
_entity.id
_entity.type
_entity.pdbx_description
1 polymer ?
#
loop_
_entity_poly.entity_id
_entity_poly.type
_entity_poly.pdbx_seq_one_letter_code
_entity_poly.pdbx_strand_id
1 'polypeptide(L)'
;MNPAPFFSVVSVVFNDRAGIERTHRSVASQTCRDFEWIIVDGASKDGTVDYVRGISDSRLRWVSEQDRGIYDAMNKGTALATGRYVVYMNGGDCFADASSLADVRACFEQAGLPDLCYAGCLFRFEDGSTRNRPPRPLASSIRHGIPAMHQASFYRRDLLDVPAYDLGYPVSSDYYISARCFLKGATACYLNRPVAEFGVGGTSMQKAYKSLAETWQIQRDVLKLGLLPRCWSASRRFVAHRALEVLHALHARRKGA
;
A
#
# COMPACT_ATOMS: atom_id res chain seq x y z
N MET A 1 25.77 -17.57 -5.05
CA MET A 1 24.69 -16.55 -5.12
C MET A 1 24.10 -16.42 -3.74
N ASN A 2 23.98 -15.20 -3.19
CA ASN A 2 23.26 -15.02 -1.94
C ASN A 2 21.79 -15.43 -2.16
N PRO A 3 21.16 -16.10 -1.19
CA PRO A 3 19.73 -16.43 -1.29
C PRO A 3 18.92 -15.14 -1.49
N ALA A 4 17.80 -15.24 -2.22
CA ALA A 4 16.89 -14.10 -2.40
C ALA A 4 16.36 -13.66 -1.03
N PRO A 5 16.25 -12.34 -0.75
CA PRO A 5 15.75 -11.87 0.53
C PRO A 5 14.28 -12.26 0.73
N PHE A 6 13.85 -12.31 1.99
CA PHE A 6 12.45 -12.64 2.30
C PHE A 6 11.50 -11.55 1.82
N PHE A 7 11.88 -10.28 1.99
CA PHE A 7 11.07 -9.14 1.51
C PHE A 7 11.79 -8.28 0.49
N SER A 8 11.03 -7.72 -0.47
CA SER A 8 11.37 -6.51 -1.20
C SER A 8 10.47 -5.39 -0.70
N VAL A 9 11.05 -4.39 -0.06
CA VAL A 9 10.36 -3.15 0.30
C VAL A 9 10.52 -2.19 -0.86
N VAL A 10 9.44 -1.83 -1.54
CA VAL A 10 9.43 -0.90 -2.67
C VAL A 10 8.91 0.45 -2.21
N SER A 11 9.70 1.50 -2.39
CA SER A 11 9.32 2.88 -2.09
C SER A 11 9.34 3.71 -3.37
N VAL A 12 8.24 4.38 -3.69
CA VAL A 12 8.19 5.33 -4.80
C VAL A 12 8.05 6.74 -4.25
N VAL A 13 8.75 7.71 -4.87
CA VAL A 13 8.77 9.10 -4.42
C VAL A 13 8.85 10.06 -5.60
N PHE A 14 8.18 11.20 -5.49
CA PHE A 14 8.30 12.31 -6.43
C PHE A 14 8.16 13.64 -5.71
N ASN A 15 9.22 14.45 -5.72
CA ASN A 15 9.29 15.77 -5.07
C ASN A 15 8.79 15.74 -3.62
N ASP A 16 9.24 14.77 -2.83
CA ASP A 16 8.91 14.65 -1.40
C ASP A 16 10.12 14.15 -0.58
N ARG A 17 11.14 15.02 -0.47
CA ARG A 17 12.34 14.74 0.32
C ARG A 17 12.00 14.41 1.78
N ALA A 18 11.11 15.18 2.39
CA ALA A 18 10.74 14.96 3.79
C ALA A 18 9.99 13.63 3.98
N GLY A 19 9.17 13.25 3.00
CA GLY A 19 8.46 11.96 3.00
C GLY A 19 9.42 10.79 2.93
N ILE A 20 10.34 10.79 1.96
CA ILE A 20 11.29 9.66 1.82
C ILE A 20 12.25 9.57 3.03
N GLU A 21 12.57 10.68 3.66
CA GLU A 21 13.37 10.70 4.90
C GLU A 21 12.63 10.00 6.06
N ARG A 22 11.32 10.25 6.21
CA ARG A 22 10.49 9.54 7.21
C ARG A 22 10.43 8.05 6.91
N THR A 23 10.17 7.68 5.65
CA THR A 23 10.14 6.29 5.20
C THR A 23 11.48 5.59 5.47
N HIS A 24 12.60 6.24 5.13
CA HIS A 24 13.94 5.71 5.39
C HIS A 24 14.15 5.37 6.87
N ARG A 25 13.82 6.29 7.79
CA ARG A 25 13.97 6.03 9.23
C ARG A 25 13.18 4.80 9.67
N SER A 26 11.96 4.62 9.16
CA SER A 26 11.11 3.48 9.51
C SER A 26 11.62 2.16 8.92
N VAL A 27 12.17 2.17 7.69
CA VAL A 27 12.77 1.00 7.04
C VAL A 27 14.09 0.62 7.73
N ALA A 28 14.95 1.60 8.00
CA ALA A 28 16.24 1.38 8.66
C ALA A 28 16.11 0.83 10.09
N SER A 29 15.02 1.18 10.79
CA SER A 29 14.75 0.72 12.16
C SER A 29 14.25 -0.73 12.25
N GLN A 30 13.87 -1.38 11.14
CA GLN A 30 13.31 -2.73 11.19
C GLN A 30 14.30 -3.75 11.77
N THR A 31 13.83 -4.57 12.72
CA THR A 31 14.62 -5.64 13.35
C THR A 31 14.84 -6.84 12.43
N CYS A 32 13.88 -7.16 11.57
CA CYS A 32 14.08 -8.11 10.47
C CYS A 32 15.05 -7.51 9.47
N ARG A 33 16.18 -8.18 9.19
CA ARG A 33 17.21 -7.69 8.25
C ARG A 33 17.19 -8.40 6.90
N ASP A 34 16.36 -9.42 6.76
CA ASP A 34 16.23 -10.23 5.55
C ASP A 34 15.29 -9.56 4.54
N PHE A 35 15.69 -8.39 4.06
CA PHE A 35 15.00 -7.65 3.01
C PHE A 35 15.97 -6.84 2.15
N GLU A 36 15.58 -6.57 0.92
CA GLU A 36 16.11 -5.50 0.09
C GLU A 36 15.18 -4.28 0.12
N TRP A 37 15.75 -3.09 -0.06
CA TRP A 37 14.98 -1.86 -0.21
C TRP A 37 15.19 -1.25 -1.58
N ILE A 38 14.10 -0.99 -2.31
CA ILE A 38 14.12 -0.46 -3.66
C ILE A 38 13.44 0.89 -3.66
N ILE A 39 14.17 1.95 -4.02
CA ILE A 39 13.59 3.29 -4.21
C ILE A 39 13.48 3.58 -5.70
N VAL A 40 12.29 3.98 -6.13
CA VAL A 40 12.03 4.52 -7.47
C VAL A 40 11.63 5.99 -7.32
N ASP A 41 12.51 6.88 -7.76
CA ASP A 41 12.28 8.32 -7.77
C ASP A 41 11.79 8.76 -9.15
N GLY A 42 10.74 9.57 -9.20
CA GLY A 42 10.10 10.08 -10.41
C GLY A 42 10.84 11.23 -11.11
N ALA A 43 12.17 11.31 -11.02
CA ALA A 43 13.01 12.42 -11.46
C ALA A 43 12.76 13.71 -10.66
N SER A 44 12.78 13.61 -9.35
CA SER A 44 12.58 14.73 -8.40
C SER A 44 13.63 15.82 -8.52
N LYS A 45 13.22 17.07 -8.19
CA LYS A 45 14.07 18.28 -8.28
C LYS A 45 14.16 19.06 -6.96
N ASP A 46 13.61 18.53 -5.87
CA ASP A 46 13.51 19.17 -4.55
C ASP A 46 14.61 18.74 -3.56
N GLY A 47 15.67 18.04 -4.05
CA GLY A 47 16.73 17.46 -3.22
C GLY A 47 16.45 16.02 -2.75
N THR A 48 15.34 15.40 -3.18
CA THR A 48 15.02 13.98 -2.92
C THR A 48 16.14 13.07 -3.42
N VAL A 49 16.59 13.25 -4.68
CA VAL A 49 17.65 12.43 -5.29
C VAL A 49 18.96 12.52 -4.53
N ASP A 50 19.34 13.73 -4.10
CA ASP A 50 20.58 13.93 -3.34
C ASP A 50 20.51 13.26 -1.97
N TYR A 51 19.35 13.33 -1.33
CA TYR A 51 19.11 12.59 -0.08
C TYR A 51 19.25 11.07 -0.27
N VAL A 52 18.57 10.51 -1.27
CA VAL A 52 18.61 9.05 -1.57
C VAL A 52 20.03 8.60 -1.89
N ARG A 53 20.78 9.37 -2.68
CA ARG A 53 22.20 9.11 -3.01
C ARG A 53 23.09 9.07 -1.76
N GLY A 54 22.77 9.85 -0.74
CA GLY A 54 23.50 9.89 0.52
C GLY A 54 23.21 8.76 1.49
N ILE A 55 22.22 7.88 1.21
CA ILE A 55 21.89 6.76 2.10
C ILE A 55 22.96 5.67 1.99
N SER A 56 23.58 5.35 3.13
CA SER A 56 24.56 4.27 3.22
C SER A 56 23.92 3.00 3.80
N ASP A 57 23.23 2.24 2.94
CA ASP A 57 22.63 0.94 3.29
C ASP A 57 22.87 -0.06 2.15
N SER A 58 23.59 -1.14 2.42
CA SER A 58 23.94 -2.17 1.41
C SER A 58 22.73 -2.90 0.85
N ARG A 59 21.57 -2.82 1.48
CA ARG A 59 20.30 -3.40 1.02
C ARG A 59 19.57 -2.48 0.03
N LEU A 60 19.99 -1.20 -0.05
CA LEU A 60 19.34 -0.21 -0.90
C LEU A 60 19.79 -0.36 -2.35
N ARG A 61 18.79 -0.40 -3.23
CA ARG A 61 18.92 -0.16 -4.67
C ARG A 61 17.98 0.95 -5.06
N TRP A 62 18.39 1.85 -5.93
CA TRP A 62 17.53 2.95 -6.34
C TRP A 62 17.73 3.34 -7.81
N VAL A 63 16.68 3.92 -8.39
CA VAL A 63 16.68 4.52 -9.72
C VAL A 63 15.95 5.85 -9.66
N SER A 64 16.36 6.81 -10.51
CA SER A 64 15.67 8.09 -10.67
C SER A 64 15.43 8.32 -12.16
N GLU A 65 14.16 8.29 -12.55
CA GLU A 65 13.73 8.50 -13.94
C GLU A 65 12.26 8.91 -13.99
N GLN A 66 11.86 9.61 -15.05
CA GLN A 66 10.46 10.01 -15.24
C GLN A 66 9.52 8.81 -15.20
N ASP A 67 8.36 9.01 -14.56
CA ASP A 67 7.25 8.07 -14.56
C ASP A 67 5.94 8.72 -15.03
N ARG A 68 4.94 7.88 -15.30
CA ARG A 68 3.58 8.26 -15.67
C ARG A 68 2.64 8.28 -14.47
N GLY A 69 3.16 8.46 -13.27
CA GLY A 69 2.46 8.45 -11.99
C GLY A 69 2.86 7.28 -11.08
N ILE A 70 2.32 7.32 -9.87
CA ILE A 70 2.71 6.43 -8.76
C ILE A 70 2.73 4.95 -9.14
N TYR A 71 1.74 4.46 -9.89
CA TYR A 71 1.66 3.05 -10.25
C TYR A 71 2.66 2.63 -11.34
N ASP A 72 3.09 3.56 -12.20
CA ASP A 72 4.19 3.32 -13.14
C ASP A 72 5.52 3.15 -12.38
N ALA A 73 5.78 4.02 -11.41
CA ALA A 73 6.93 3.91 -10.52
C ALA A 73 6.89 2.60 -9.70
N MET A 74 5.71 2.21 -9.18
CA MET A 74 5.54 0.94 -8.46
C MET A 74 5.78 -0.27 -9.37
N ASN A 75 5.38 -0.22 -10.65
CA ASN A 75 5.68 -1.25 -11.63
C ASN A 75 7.19 -1.41 -11.86
N LYS A 76 7.91 -0.29 -11.99
CA LYS A 76 9.38 -0.30 -12.10
C LYS A 76 10.02 -0.94 -10.86
N GLY A 77 9.57 -0.57 -9.67
CA GLY A 77 10.03 -1.15 -8.41
C GLY A 77 9.72 -2.65 -8.32
N THR A 78 8.54 -3.08 -8.77
CA THR A 78 8.17 -4.50 -8.84
C THR A 78 9.09 -5.29 -9.77
N ALA A 79 9.43 -4.72 -10.93
CA ALA A 79 10.35 -5.36 -11.89
C ALA A 79 11.77 -5.51 -11.33
N LEU A 80 12.20 -4.63 -10.43
CA LEU A 80 13.50 -4.69 -9.76
C LEU A 80 13.51 -5.63 -8.55
N ALA A 81 12.35 -6.00 -8.00
CA ALA A 81 12.22 -6.81 -6.80
C ALA A 81 12.73 -8.24 -7.03
N THR A 82 13.53 -8.75 -6.09
CA THR A 82 14.08 -10.11 -6.09
C THR A 82 13.63 -10.94 -4.90
N GLY A 83 13.11 -10.29 -3.87
CA GLY A 83 12.63 -10.94 -2.65
C GLY A 83 11.42 -11.84 -2.88
N ARG A 84 11.19 -12.73 -1.93
CA ARG A 84 10.07 -13.67 -1.98
C ARG A 84 8.72 -12.96 -1.92
N TYR A 85 8.59 -11.95 -1.07
CA TYR A 85 7.38 -11.13 -0.90
C TYR A 85 7.67 -9.67 -1.14
N VAL A 86 6.74 -8.97 -1.80
CA VAL A 86 6.82 -7.54 -2.09
C VAL A 86 5.83 -6.78 -1.21
N VAL A 87 6.27 -5.66 -0.65
CA VAL A 87 5.45 -4.67 0.04
C VAL A 87 5.79 -3.27 -0.48
N TYR A 88 4.79 -2.42 -0.57
CA TYR A 88 4.95 -1.04 -1.04
C TYR A 88 4.86 -0.07 0.14
N MET A 89 5.95 0.65 0.38
CA MET A 89 6.08 1.65 1.44
C MET A 89 6.54 2.97 0.79
N ASN A 90 5.59 3.72 0.23
CA ASN A 90 5.87 4.91 -0.56
C ASN A 90 6.47 6.05 0.26
N GLY A 91 7.00 7.07 -0.39
CA GLY A 91 7.49 8.27 0.27
C GLY A 91 6.40 8.87 1.18
N GLY A 92 6.73 9.04 2.47
CA GLY A 92 5.81 9.48 3.51
C GLY A 92 5.09 8.38 4.29
N ASP A 93 4.96 7.17 3.74
CA ASP A 93 4.46 6.01 4.46
C ASP A 93 5.55 5.42 5.38
N CYS A 94 5.15 4.85 6.51
CA CYS A 94 6.07 4.29 7.50
C CYS A 94 5.60 2.92 7.98
N PHE A 95 6.54 2.05 8.35
CA PHE A 95 6.22 0.94 9.22
C PHE A 95 5.77 1.46 10.58
N ALA A 96 4.82 0.78 11.21
CA ALA A 96 4.24 1.22 12.48
C ALA A 96 5.24 1.18 13.64
N ASP A 97 6.17 0.22 13.61
CA ASP A 97 7.26 0.09 14.58
C ASP A 97 8.40 -0.78 14.01
N ALA A 98 9.47 -0.95 14.81
CA ALA A 98 10.66 -1.67 14.41
C ALA A 98 10.45 -3.18 14.23
N SER A 99 9.40 -3.77 14.79
CA SER A 99 9.12 -5.22 14.68
C SER A 99 8.17 -5.57 13.52
N SER A 100 7.63 -4.58 12.81
CA SER A 100 6.59 -4.77 11.80
C SER A 100 6.92 -5.85 10.75
N LEU A 101 8.11 -5.83 10.16
CA LEU A 101 8.54 -6.86 9.20
C LEU A 101 8.78 -8.22 9.87
N ALA A 102 9.31 -8.25 11.09
CA ALA A 102 9.54 -9.49 11.83
C ALA A 102 8.22 -10.21 12.14
N ASP A 103 7.19 -9.47 12.54
CA ASP A 103 5.89 -10.02 12.86
C ASP A 103 5.13 -10.50 11.63
N VAL A 104 5.25 -9.79 10.51
CA VAL A 104 4.71 -10.26 9.22
C VAL A 104 5.41 -11.55 8.79
N ARG A 105 6.74 -11.64 8.93
CA ARG A 105 7.49 -12.86 8.64
C ARG A 105 7.00 -14.02 9.48
N ALA A 106 6.87 -13.83 10.79
CA ALA A 106 6.36 -14.86 11.70
C ALA A 106 4.93 -15.31 11.31
N CYS A 107 4.06 -14.36 10.92
CA CYS A 107 2.71 -14.67 10.43
C CYS A 107 2.75 -15.54 9.16
N PHE A 108 3.63 -15.25 8.20
CA PHE A 108 3.82 -16.07 7.01
C PHE A 108 4.31 -17.49 7.36
N GLU A 109 5.33 -17.59 8.20
CA GLU A 109 5.94 -18.87 8.61
C GLU A 109 4.93 -19.75 9.36
N GLN A 110 4.18 -19.18 10.31
CA GLN A 110 3.13 -19.88 11.07
C GLN A 110 1.98 -20.36 10.19
N ALA A 111 1.66 -19.65 9.13
CA ALA A 111 0.59 -19.99 8.20
C ALA A 111 1.05 -20.90 7.04
N GLY A 112 2.30 -21.39 7.03
CA GLY A 112 2.82 -22.25 5.97
C GLY A 112 3.19 -21.51 4.68
N LEU A 113 3.57 -20.23 4.79
CA LEU A 113 4.04 -19.38 3.69
C LEU A 113 3.02 -19.19 2.56
N PRO A 114 1.80 -18.72 2.87
CA PRO A 114 0.77 -18.45 1.87
C PRO A 114 1.21 -17.37 0.86
N ASP A 115 0.38 -17.12 -0.13
CA ASP A 115 0.67 -16.17 -1.22
C ASP A 115 0.64 -14.71 -0.77
N LEU A 116 -0.19 -14.40 0.22
CA LEU A 116 -0.47 -13.05 0.69
C LEU A 116 -0.45 -12.97 2.22
N CYS A 117 -0.01 -11.82 2.74
CA CYS A 117 -0.32 -11.44 4.11
C CYS A 117 -1.00 -10.06 4.09
N TYR A 118 -2.14 -9.96 4.71
CA TYR A 118 -2.84 -8.71 4.97
C TYR A 118 -2.74 -8.37 6.45
N ALA A 119 -2.20 -7.20 6.74
CA ALA A 119 -2.00 -6.74 8.12
C ALA A 119 -2.81 -5.47 8.42
N GLY A 120 -2.86 -5.08 9.70
CA GLY A 120 -3.48 -3.83 10.13
C GLY A 120 -2.67 -2.62 9.68
N CYS A 121 -3.37 -1.48 9.53
CA CYS A 121 -2.76 -0.17 9.25
C CYS A 121 -3.25 0.86 10.27
N LEU A 122 -2.33 1.66 10.80
CA LEU A 122 -2.64 2.73 11.73
C LEU A 122 -2.91 4.01 10.94
N PHE A 123 -4.11 4.54 11.00
CA PHE A 123 -4.45 5.83 10.45
C PHE A 123 -4.08 6.92 11.46
N ARG A 124 -3.24 7.85 11.06
CA ARG A 124 -2.88 9.03 11.84
C ARG A 124 -3.60 10.25 11.26
N PHE A 125 -4.39 10.92 12.08
CA PHE A 125 -5.12 12.13 11.74
C PHE A 125 -4.28 13.37 12.06
N GLU A 126 -4.63 14.52 11.47
CA GLU A 126 -3.94 15.80 11.67
C GLU A 126 -3.97 16.28 13.14
N ASP A 127 -4.98 15.87 13.92
CA ASP A 127 -5.09 16.17 15.34
C ASP A 127 -4.21 15.29 16.25
N GLY A 128 -3.38 14.41 15.63
CA GLY A 128 -2.53 13.45 16.33
C GLY A 128 -3.24 12.18 16.78
N SER A 129 -4.57 12.10 16.67
CA SER A 129 -5.31 10.88 16.99
C SER A 129 -4.96 9.75 16.00
N THR A 130 -5.10 8.51 16.46
CA THR A 130 -4.84 7.35 15.64
C THR A 130 -6.01 6.37 15.66
N ARG A 131 -6.22 5.67 14.55
CA ARG A 131 -7.23 4.64 14.44
C ARG A 131 -6.66 3.41 13.74
N ASN A 132 -6.74 2.25 14.38
CA ASN A 132 -6.38 0.99 13.72
C ASN A 132 -7.46 0.57 12.71
N ARG A 133 -7.01 0.21 11.51
CA ARG A 133 -7.80 -0.46 10.48
C ARG A 133 -7.30 -1.89 10.32
N PRO A 134 -7.96 -2.89 10.92
CA PRO A 134 -7.57 -4.27 10.77
C PRO A 134 -7.77 -4.76 9.32
N PRO A 135 -7.07 -5.82 8.91
CA PRO A 135 -7.31 -6.47 7.62
C PRO A 135 -8.68 -7.14 7.62
N ARG A 136 -9.20 -7.36 6.43
CA ARG A 136 -10.46 -8.09 6.21
C ARG A 136 -10.18 -9.34 5.38
N PRO A 137 -10.94 -10.45 5.59
CA PRO A 137 -10.76 -11.65 4.78
C PRO A 137 -10.89 -11.34 3.28
N LEU A 138 -9.95 -11.83 2.47
CA LEU A 138 -9.88 -11.56 1.03
C LEU A 138 -11.18 -11.94 0.32
N ALA A 139 -11.66 -13.15 0.53
CA ALA A 139 -12.82 -13.69 -0.16
C ALA A 139 -14.11 -12.88 0.03
N SER A 140 -14.34 -12.35 1.24
CA SER A 140 -15.53 -11.55 1.54
C SER A 140 -15.38 -10.07 1.21
N SER A 141 -14.17 -9.50 1.37
CA SER A 141 -13.94 -8.08 1.20
C SER A 141 -13.69 -7.66 -0.24
N ILE A 142 -13.10 -8.55 -1.06
CA ILE A 142 -12.68 -8.20 -2.43
C ILE A 142 -13.83 -7.71 -3.32
N ARG A 143 -15.04 -8.19 -3.08
CA ARG A 143 -16.25 -7.73 -3.79
C ARG A 143 -16.61 -6.26 -3.49
N HIS A 144 -16.02 -5.67 -2.45
CA HIS A 144 -16.36 -4.32 -1.97
C HIS A 144 -15.18 -3.36 -1.93
N GLY A 145 -13.94 -3.84 -2.09
CA GLY A 145 -12.71 -3.04 -2.07
C GLY A 145 -11.51 -3.83 -1.57
N ILE A 146 -10.44 -3.12 -1.22
CA ILE A 146 -9.19 -3.72 -0.74
C ILE A 146 -9.35 -4.41 0.62
N PRO A 147 -8.75 -5.60 0.81
CA PRO A 147 -8.72 -6.30 2.10
C PRO A 147 -7.97 -5.54 3.20
N ALA A 148 -6.84 -4.92 2.86
CA ALA A 148 -6.02 -4.07 3.72
C ALA A 148 -5.50 -2.86 2.93
N MET A 149 -4.90 -1.90 3.62
CA MET A 149 -4.15 -0.83 2.95
C MET A 149 -2.94 -1.43 2.22
N HIS A 150 -2.54 -0.83 1.09
CA HIS A 150 -1.45 -1.41 0.30
C HIS A 150 -0.12 -1.45 1.07
N GLN A 151 0.13 -0.49 1.98
CA GLN A 151 1.30 -0.46 2.87
C GLN A 151 1.33 -1.60 3.90
N ALA A 152 0.18 -2.25 4.11
CA ALA A 152 0.01 -3.39 5.00
C ALA A 152 -0.39 -4.67 4.23
N SER A 153 -0.13 -4.70 2.92
CA SER A 153 -0.41 -5.82 2.02
C SER A 153 0.90 -6.36 1.44
N PHE A 154 1.17 -7.62 1.70
CA PHE A 154 2.39 -8.30 1.26
C PHE A 154 2.00 -9.36 0.23
N TYR A 155 2.67 -9.35 -0.92
CA TYR A 155 2.35 -10.17 -2.07
C TYR A 155 3.51 -11.09 -2.41
N ARG A 156 3.28 -12.40 -2.59
CA ARG A 156 4.30 -13.29 -3.15
C ARG A 156 4.67 -12.79 -4.55
N ARG A 157 5.96 -12.54 -4.77
CA ARG A 157 6.46 -11.86 -5.97
C ARG A 157 6.06 -12.56 -7.27
N ASP A 158 6.15 -13.89 -7.33
CA ASP A 158 5.81 -14.68 -8.52
C ASP A 158 4.31 -14.71 -8.85
N LEU A 159 3.45 -14.27 -7.90
CA LEU A 159 2.02 -14.07 -8.14
C LEU A 159 1.73 -12.76 -8.89
N LEU A 160 2.66 -11.80 -8.80
CA LEU A 160 2.52 -10.50 -9.46
C LEU A 160 2.92 -10.62 -10.93
N ASP A 161 2.03 -10.21 -11.82
CA ASP A 161 2.39 -10.00 -13.22
C ASP A 161 3.37 -8.80 -13.32
N VAL A 162 4.12 -8.69 -14.40
CA VAL A 162 4.96 -7.51 -14.66
C VAL A 162 4.55 -6.95 -16.03
N PRO A 163 3.91 -5.78 -16.05
CA PRO A 163 3.59 -4.85 -14.96
C PRO A 163 2.46 -5.36 -14.05
N ALA A 164 2.58 -5.09 -12.73
CA ALA A 164 1.62 -5.53 -11.72
C ALA A 164 0.39 -4.60 -11.64
N TYR A 165 0.64 -3.29 -11.72
CA TYR A 165 -0.39 -2.25 -11.67
C TYR A 165 -0.86 -1.86 -13.06
N ASP A 166 -2.18 -1.81 -13.25
CA ASP A 166 -2.80 -1.33 -14.48
C ASP A 166 -2.93 0.20 -14.42
N LEU A 167 -2.26 0.90 -15.34
CA LEU A 167 -2.27 2.36 -15.41
C LEU A 167 -3.62 2.94 -15.85
N GLY A 168 -4.53 2.11 -16.34
CA GLY A 168 -5.92 2.49 -16.61
C GLY A 168 -6.71 2.82 -15.35
N TYR A 169 -6.19 2.43 -14.13
CA TYR A 169 -6.79 2.73 -12.84
C TYR A 169 -5.85 3.60 -11.98
N PRO A 170 -5.68 4.90 -12.30
CA PRO A 170 -4.67 5.76 -11.66
C PRO A 170 -4.91 6.05 -10.16
N VAL A 171 -6.01 5.59 -9.56
CA VAL A 171 -6.32 5.76 -8.13
C VAL A 171 -6.53 4.44 -7.41
N SER A 172 -7.03 3.41 -8.09
CA SER A 172 -7.48 2.15 -7.45
C SER A 172 -6.75 0.92 -7.99
N SER A 173 -5.55 1.06 -8.55
CA SER A 173 -4.80 -0.07 -9.09
C SER A 173 -4.27 -1.02 -7.99
N ASP A 174 -4.22 -0.58 -6.73
CA ASP A 174 -4.03 -1.43 -5.55
C ASP A 174 -5.20 -2.42 -5.36
N TYR A 175 -6.42 -1.97 -5.64
CA TYR A 175 -7.59 -2.86 -5.68
C TYR A 175 -7.52 -3.83 -6.86
N TYR A 176 -7.05 -3.36 -8.03
CA TYR A 176 -6.85 -4.21 -9.20
C TYR A 176 -5.90 -5.37 -8.91
N ILE A 177 -4.73 -5.12 -8.30
CA ILE A 177 -3.79 -6.19 -7.89
C ILE A 177 -4.46 -7.18 -6.95
N SER A 178 -5.15 -6.71 -5.90
CA SER A 178 -5.83 -7.60 -4.95
C SER A 178 -6.90 -8.46 -5.63
N ALA A 179 -7.64 -7.88 -6.61
CA ALA A 179 -8.62 -8.60 -7.40
C ALA A 179 -7.97 -9.67 -8.31
N ARG A 180 -6.83 -9.35 -8.93
CA ARG A 180 -6.04 -10.30 -9.75
C ARG A 180 -5.52 -11.47 -8.91
N CYS A 181 -4.96 -11.19 -7.73
CA CYS A 181 -4.52 -12.22 -6.80
C CYS A 181 -5.68 -13.14 -6.38
N PHE A 182 -6.84 -12.57 -6.05
CA PHE A 182 -8.04 -13.34 -5.74
C PHE A 182 -8.46 -14.27 -6.88
N LEU A 183 -8.47 -13.79 -8.13
CA LEU A 183 -8.83 -14.59 -9.30
C LEU A 183 -7.83 -15.70 -9.62
N LYS A 184 -6.57 -15.54 -9.21
CA LYS A 184 -5.54 -16.58 -9.28
C LYS A 184 -5.68 -17.63 -8.17
N GLY A 185 -6.68 -17.52 -7.28
CA GLY A 185 -6.88 -18.43 -6.16
C GLY A 185 -5.87 -18.28 -5.02
N ALA A 186 -5.27 -17.08 -4.89
CA ALA A 186 -4.25 -16.81 -3.89
C ALA A 186 -4.71 -17.10 -2.46
N THR A 187 -3.87 -17.81 -1.71
CA THR A 187 -4.01 -18.06 -0.28
C THR A 187 -3.54 -16.87 0.54
N ALA A 188 -4.15 -16.61 1.69
CA ALA A 188 -3.81 -15.45 2.51
C ALA A 188 -3.78 -15.76 4.01
N CYS A 189 -2.81 -15.17 4.72
CA CYS A 189 -2.84 -15.03 6.17
C CYS A 189 -3.18 -13.59 6.59
N TYR A 190 -3.52 -13.42 7.86
CA TYR A 190 -4.01 -12.15 8.40
C TYR A 190 -3.35 -11.84 9.73
N LEU A 191 -2.77 -10.64 9.85
CA LEU A 191 -2.14 -10.16 11.07
C LEU A 191 -2.96 -8.98 11.63
N ASN A 192 -3.68 -9.21 12.74
CA ASN A 192 -4.60 -8.21 13.33
C ASN A 192 -3.89 -7.09 14.12
N ARG A 193 -2.60 -6.83 13.87
CA ARG A 193 -1.91 -5.67 14.44
C ARG A 193 -1.51 -4.69 13.34
N PRO A 194 -1.39 -3.39 13.64
CA PRO A 194 -0.83 -2.42 12.70
C PRO A 194 0.64 -2.74 12.41
N VAL A 195 0.99 -2.79 11.12
CA VAL A 195 2.38 -2.93 10.66
C VAL A 195 2.82 -1.72 9.83
N ALA A 196 1.87 -0.91 9.40
CA ALA A 196 2.13 0.32 8.66
C ALA A 196 1.33 1.48 9.26
N GLU A 197 1.83 2.68 9.07
CA GLU A 197 1.17 3.94 9.43
C GLU A 197 0.88 4.74 8.15
N PHE A 198 -0.34 5.26 8.06
CA PHE A 198 -0.84 6.07 6.96
C PHE A 198 -1.34 7.42 7.47
N GLY A 199 -0.78 8.52 6.98
CA GLY A 199 -1.27 9.88 7.25
C GLY A 199 -2.58 10.15 6.50
N VAL A 200 -3.65 10.44 7.25
CA VAL A 200 -4.95 10.81 6.68
C VAL A 200 -4.90 12.27 6.22
N GLY A 201 -5.29 12.55 4.98
CA GLY A 201 -5.25 13.91 4.39
C GLY A 201 -4.56 13.98 3.02
N GLY A 202 -3.91 12.89 2.59
CA GLY A 202 -3.21 12.82 1.31
C GLY A 202 -4.12 12.77 0.07
N THR A 203 -3.49 12.73 -1.10
CA THR A 203 -4.09 12.79 -2.46
C THR A 203 -5.21 11.76 -2.69
N SER A 204 -5.18 10.63 -1.99
CA SER A 204 -6.19 9.55 -2.14
C SER A 204 -7.58 9.97 -1.66
N MET A 205 -7.69 10.81 -0.63
CA MET A 205 -8.99 11.30 -0.15
C MET A 205 -9.61 12.33 -1.09
N GLN A 206 -8.78 13.16 -1.73
CA GLN A 206 -9.23 14.17 -2.69
C GLN A 206 -9.81 13.55 -3.99
N LYS A 207 -9.48 12.28 -4.27
CA LYS A 207 -9.91 11.56 -5.47
C LYS A 207 -11.00 10.52 -5.21
N ALA A 208 -11.80 10.67 -4.14
CA ALA A 208 -12.77 9.67 -3.69
C ALA A 208 -13.79 9.27 -4.78
N TYR A 209 -14.33 10.23 -5.55
CA TYR A 209 -15.27 9.93 -6.64
C TYR A 209 -14.61 9.15 -7.79
N LYS A 210 -13.35 9.49 -8.12
CA LYS A 210 -12.60 8.75 -9.13
C LYS A 210 -12.32 7.32 -8.67
N SER A 211 -11.92 7.13 -7.40
CA SER A 211 -11.75 5.80 -6.79
C SER A 211 -13.05 4.97 -6.81
N LEU A 212 -14.21 5.61 -6.61
CA LEU A 212 -15.50 4.94 -6.70
C LEU A 212 -15.78 4.44 -8.13
N ALA A 213 -15.56 5.29 -9.15
CA ALA A 213 -15.73 4.93 -10.54
C ALA A 213 -14.78 3.81 -10.99
N GLU A 214 -13.51 3.90 -10.64
CA GLU A 214 -12.51 2.85 -10.95
C GLU A 214 -12.82 1.53 -10.21
N THR A 215 -13.25 1.60 -8.95
CA THR A 215 -13.72 0.41 -8.22
C THR A 215 -14.88 -0.28 -8.96
N TRP A 216 -15.85 0.52 -9.43
CA TRP A 216 -16.97 0.01 -10.22
C TRP A 216 -16.52 -0.67 -11.52
N GLN A 217 -15.55 -0.08 -12.21
CA GLN A 217 -14.96 -0.67 -13.43
C GLN A 217 -14.23 -1.97 -13.13
N ILE A 218 -13.37 -2.01 -12.10
CA ILE A 218 -12.65 -3.23 -11.69
C ILE A 218 -13.63 -4.34 -11.31
N GLN A 219 -14.70 -4.03 -10.58
CA GLN A 219 -15.74 -4.99 -10.23
C GLN A 219 -16.45 -5.55 -11.48
N ARG A 220 -16.69 -4.72 -12.51
CA ARG A 220 -17.29 -5.14 -13.77
C ARG A 220 -16.33 -5.93 -14.63
N ASP A 221 -15.14 -5.37 -14.88
CA ASP A 221 -14.25 -5.79 -15.95
C ASP A 221 -13.28 -6.90 -15.50
N VAL A 222 -12.87 -6.86 -14.23
CA VAL A 222 -11.92 -7.82 -13.65
C VAL A 222 -12.66 -8.91 -12.88
N LEU A 223 -13.46 -8.53 -11.88
CA LEU A 223 -14.16 -9.50 -11.01
C LEU A 223 -15.44 -10.05 -11.64
N LYS A 224 -15.90 -9.51 -12.79
CA LYS A 224 -17.12 -9.92 -13.50
C LYS A 224 -18.38 -9.95 -12.61
N LEU A 225 -18.46 -9.03 -11.65
CA LEU A 225 -19.63 -8.94 -10.77
C LEU A 225 -20.87 -8.41 -11.52
N GLY A 226 -22.02 -8.99 -11.23
CA GLY A 226 -23.31 -8.52 -11.72
C GLY A 226 -23.67 -7.10 -11.22
N LEU A 227 -24.76 -6.53 -11.73
CA LEU A 227 -25.17 -5.16 -11.40
C LEU A 227 -25.51 -4.98 -9.92
N LEU A 228 -26.30 -5.89 -9.33
CA LEU A 228 -26.76 -5.78 -7.94
C LEU A 228 -25.60 -5.73 -6.91
N PRO A 229 -24.61 -6.63 -6.92
CA PRO A 229 -23.45 -6.55 -6.02
C PRO A 229 -22.66 -5.23 -6.18
N ARG A 230 -22.54 -4.71 -7.41
CA ARG A 230 -21.84 -3.44 -7.68
C ARG A 230 -22.60 -2.25 -7.11
N CYS A 231 -23.94 -2.19 -7.32
CA CYS A 231 -24.78 -1.15 -6.73
C CYS A 231 -24.69 -1.17 -5.20
N TRP A 232 -24.77 -2.35 -4.59
CA TRP A 232 -24.61 -2.49 -3.14
C TRP A 232 -23.25 -2.00 -2.63
N SER A 233 -22.17 -2.38 -3.32
CA SER A 233 -20.82 -1.93 -3.01
C SER A 233 -20.68 -0.40 -3.11
N ALA A 234 -21.18 0.19 -4.20
CA ALA A 234 -21.15 1.64 -4.44
C ALA A 234 -21.94 2.41 -3.37
N SER A 235 -23.15 1.95 -3.04
CA SER A 235 -23.99 2.57 -2.01
C SER A 235 -23.33 2.56 -0.64
N ARG A 236 -22.74 1.44 -0.22
CA ARG A 236 -22.01 1.35 1.06
C ARG A 236 -20.83 2.33 1.11
N ARG A 237 -20.03 2.42 0.03
CA ARG A 237 -18.88 3.33 -0.05
C ARG A 237 -19.32 4.78 -0.05
N PHE A 238 -20.39 5.12 -0.78
CA PHE A 238 -20.95 6.46 -0.80
C PHE A 238 -21.44 6.90 0.58
N VAL A 239 -22.20 6.05 1.28
CA VAL A 239 -22.70 6.33 2.64
C VAL A 239 -21.51 6.50 3.61
N ALA A 240 -20.51 5.63 3.54
CA ALA A 240 -19.32 5.75 4.40
C ALA A 240 -18.54 7.04 4.15
N HIS A 241 -18.42 7.47 2.89
CA HIS A 241 -17.76 8.74 2.55
C HIS A 241 -18.53 9.95 3.07
N ARG A 242 -19.86 9.98 2.86
CA ARG A 242 -20.72 11.06 3.38
C ARG A 242 -20.72 11.13 4.91
N ALA A 243 -20.71 9.98 5.59
CA ALA A 243 -20.59 9.95 7.04
C ALA A 243 -19.26 10.55 7.54
N LEU A 244 -18.15 10.27 6.84
CA LEU A 244 -16.86 10.89 7.16
C LEU A 244 -16.86 12.40 6.93
N GLU A 245 -17.42 12.90 5.82
CA GLU A 245 -17.55 14.34 5.56
C GLU A 245 -18.33 15.05 6.65
N VAL A 246 -19.48 14.47 7.07
CA VAL A 246 -20.30 15.03 8.16
C VAL A 246 -19.53 15.05 9.48
N LEU A 247 -18.81 13.96 9.81
CA LEU A 247 -18.00 13.92 11.04
C LEU A 247 -16.89 14.97 11.02
N HIS A 248 -16.20 15.17 9.88
CA HIS A 248 -15.19 16.20 9.73
C HIS A 248 -15.78 17.60 9.89
N ALA A 249 -16.95 17.86 9.28
CA ALA A 249 -17.65 19.17 9.43
C ALA A 249 -18.07 19.44 10.88
N LEU A 250 -18.53 18.43 11.61
CA LEU A 250 -18.88 18.56 13.03
C LEU A 250 -17.67 18.82 13.93
N HIS A 251 -16.53 18.15 13.66
CA HIS A 251 -15.29 18.38 14.40
C HIS A 251 -14.72 19.79 14.14
N ALA A 252 -14.75 20.26 12.89
CA ALA A 252 -14.31 21.61 12.54
C ALA A 252 -15.13 22.69 13.27
N ARG A 253 -16.44 22.51 13.38
CA ARG A 253 -17.34 23.44 14.15
C ARG A 253 -17.05 23.45 15.65
N ARG A 254 -16.63 22.32 16.24
CA ARG A 254 -16.26 22.23 17.66
C ARG A 254 -14.93 22.87 18.02
N LYS A 255 -14.01 23.01 17.04
CA LYS A 255 -12.71 23.69 17.25
C LYS A 255 -12.74 25.18 16.99
N GLY A 256 -13.83 25.72 16.39
CA GLY A 256 -14.03 27.13 16.13
C GLY A 256 -15.00 27.84 17.10
N ALA A 257 -15.50 27.12 18.10
CA ALA A 257 -16.29 27.63 19.22
C ALA A 257 -15.51 27.46 20.53
#